data_cf5a930b3d386adf7997c086390a234e
#
_entry.id   cf5a930b3d386adf7997c086390a234e
#
_cell.length_a   1.000
_cell.length_b   1.000
_cell.length_c   1.000
_cell.angle_alpha   90.00
_cell.angle_beta   90.00
_cell.angle_gamma   90.00
#
_symmetry.space_group_name_H-M   'P 1'
#
loop_
_entity.id
_entity.type
_entity.pdbx_description
1 polymer ?
#
loop_
_entity_poly.entity_id
_entity_poly.type
_entity_poly.pdbx_seq_one_letter_code
_entity_poly.pdbx_strand_id
1 'polypeptide(L)'
;MKLKLGKRLKAIVDMVDRCGVAAEIGTDHGKIPVYLVENAIVQKVVASDISGPSLEKAIRLAEKAGVQEAVDFRLGDGLKVLRPGEADTIIIAGMGGDLTVHMLVEGKDIVGDAVLVLQPMKDDSLLRRCLIELGYCIVDEDLAEERDKIYTIIKAKKGHMNIKENIFLEIGPILYRKRHPLLWRYIDYKIGLMKDILRQKEDVDLAYKIREMEAMLNELKMS
;
A
#
# COMPACT_ATOMS: atom_id res chain seq x y z
N MET A 1 -27.34 -2.89 1.33
CA MET A 1 -26.90 -1.76 0.44
C MET A 1 -25.41 -1.98 0.18
N LYS A 2 -25.01 -2.25 -1.05
CA LYS A 2 -23.57 -2.53 -1.32
C LYS A 2 -22.70 -1.30 -1.01
N LEU A 3 -21.63 -1.52 -0.26
CA LEU A 3 -20.68 -0.48 0.10
C LEU A 3 -19.96 0.06 -1.15
N LYS A 4 -19.98 1.38 -1.35
CA LYS A 4 -19.22 2.04 -2.42
C LYS A 4 -17.90 2.58 -1.85
N LEU A 5 -16.79 2.24 -2.49
CA LEU A 5 -15.46 2.74 -2.14
C LEU A 5 -15.06 3.92 -3.03
N GLY A 6 -14.28 4.85 -2.49
CA GLY A 6 -13.54 5.82 -3.28
C GLY A 6 -12.45 5.14 -4.13
N LYS A 7 -11.90 5.87 -5.11
CA LYS A 7 -10.94 5.32 -6.07
C LYS A 7 -9.72 4.69 -5.39
N ARG A 8 -9.18 5.32 -4.36
CA ARG A 8 -8.02 4.84 -3.60
C ARG A 8 -8.31 3.50 -2.91
N LEU A 9 -9.39 3.42 -2.13
CA LEU A 9 -9.76 2.17 -1.44
C LEU A 9 -10.15 1.08 -2.43
N LYS A 10 -10.77 1.45 -3.57
CA LYS A 10 -11.09 0.49 -4.63
C LYS A 10 -9.83 -0.13 -5.23
N ALA A 11 -8.82 0.66 -5.55
CA ALA A 11 -7.54 0.17 -6.05
C ALA A 11 -6.83 -0.76 -5.04
N ILE A 12 -6.94 -0.49 -3.72
CA ILE A 12 -6.40 -1.37 -2.69
C ILE A 12 -7.09 -2.74 -2.70
N VAL A 13 -8.42 -2.77 -2.67
CA VAL A 13 -9.16 -4.04 -2.63
C VAL A 13 -9.04 -4.83 -3.94
N ASP A 14 -8.81 -4.17 -5.07
CA ASP A 14 -8.58 -4.81 -6.37
C ASP A 14 -7.23 -5.55 -6.42
N MET A 15 -6.27 -5.18 -5.55
CA MET A 15 -5.00 -5.88 -5.38
C MET A 15 -5.11 -7.13 -4.50
N VAL A 16 -6.21 -7.33 -3.77
CA VAL A 16 -6.40 -8.48 -2.89
C VAL A 16 -6.85 -9.68 -3.71
N ASP A 17 -6.04 -10.75 -3.70
CA ASP A 17 -6.43 -12.03 -4.28
C ASP A 17 -7.52 -12.69 -3.40
N ARG A 18 -8.31 -13.58 -3.98
CA ARG A 18 -9.23 -14.43 -3.19
C ARG A 18 -8.43 -15.31 -2.24
N CYS A 19 -8.77 -15.25 -0.95
CA CYS A 19 -8.08 -16.03 0.08
C CYS A 19 -9.01 -16.37 1.24
N GLY A 20 -8.52 -17.18 2.19
CA GLY A 20 -9.28 -17.55 3.38
C GLY A 20 -9.36 -16.39 4.37
N VAL A 21 -8.21 -15.85 4.77
CA VAL A 21 -8.12 -14.81 5.80
C VAL A 21 -7.28 -13.64 5.29
N ALA A 22 -7.84 -12.44 5.35
CA ALA A 22 -7.08 -11.20 5.22
C ALA A 22 -6.94 -10.50 6.59
N ALA A 23 -5.90 -9.69 6.75
CA ALA A 23 -5.78 -8.78 7.89
C ALA A 23 -5.64 -7.34 7.38
N GLU A 24 -6.37 -6.40 7.96
CA GLU A 24 -6.18 -4.97 7.74
C GLU A 24 -5.66 -4.31 9.02
N ILE A 25 -4.51 -3.68 8.92
CA ILE A 25 -3.85 -2.96 10.01
C ILE A 25 -4.11 -1.47 9.86
N GLY A 26 -4.76 -0.88 10.88
CA GLY A 26 -5.24 0.51 10.84
C GLY A 26 -6.53 0.64 10.04
N THR A 27 -7.56 -0.10 10.45
CA THR A 27 -8.82 -0.22 9.69
C THR A 27 -9.67 1.05 9.65
N ASP A 28 -9.45 1.98 10.59
CA ASP A 28 -10.20 3.25 10.75
C ASP A 28 -11.72 3.02 10.72
N HIS A 29 -12.38 3.20 9.58
CA HIS A 29 -13.84 3.06 9.44
C HIS A 29 -14.29 1.66 8.97
N GLY A 30 -13.41 0.68 8.84
CA GLY A 30 -13.75 -0.69 8.45
C GLY A 30 -14.25 -0.88 7.01
N LYS A 31 -13.98 0.06 6.12
CA LYS A 31 -14.50 0.01 4.74
C LYS A 31 -13.89 -1.12 3.92
N ILE A 32 -12.59 -1.38 4.06
CA ILE A 32 -11.91 -2.47 3.34
C ILE A 32 -12.39 -3.83 3.85
N PRO A 33 -12.38 -4.16 5.16
CA PRO A 33 -12.88 -5.43 5.67
C PRO A 33 -14.30 -5.73 5.23
N VAL A 34 -15.21 -4.78 5.42
CA VAL A 34 -16.62 -4.94 5.04
C VAL A 34 -16.76 -5.20 3.54
N TYR A 35 -16.05 -4.43 2.69
CA TYR A 35 -16.09 -4.63 1.25
C TYR A 35 -15.57 -6.01 0.82
N LEU A 36 -14.46 -6.46 1.40
CA LEU A 36 -13.84 -7.75 1.07
C LEU A 36 -14.77 -8.92 1.38
N VAL A 37 -15.41 -8.90 2.55
CA VAL A 37 -16.36 -9.94 2.97
C VAL A 37 -17.68 -9.84 2.17
N GLU A 38 -18.27 -8.65 2.04
CA GLU A 38 -19.55 -8.44 1.31
C GLU A 38 -19.48 -8.90 -0.15
N ASN A 39 -18.29 -8.84 -0.75
CA ASN A 39 -18.05 -9.27 -2.14
C ASN A 39 -17.43 -10.67 -2.26
N ALA A 40 -17.34 -11.42 -1.16
CA ALA A 40 -16.76 -12.77 -1.10
C ALA A 40 -15.36 -12.87 -1.71
N ILE A 41 -14.53 -11.80 -1.53
CA ILE A 41 -13.13 -11.79 -1.91
C ILE A 41 -12.33 -12.60 -0.88
N VAL A 42 -12.69 -12.47 0.40
CA VAL A 42 -12.12 -13.26 1.48
C VAL A 42 -13.24 -13.86 2.35
N GLN A 43 -12.91 -14.93 3.07
CA GLN A 43 -13.87 -15.59 3.97
C GLN A 43 -13.96 -14.88 5.32
N LYS A 44 -12.80 -14.41 5.84
CA LYS A 44 -12.69 -13.70 7.12
C LYS A 44 -11.68 -12.57 7.02
N VAL A 45 -11.87 -11.55 7.85
CA VAL A 45 -10.91 -10.46 8.01
C VAL A 45 -10.60 -10.22 9.47
N VAL A 46 -9.32 -10.11 9.81
CA VAL A 46 -8.88 -9.48 11.05
C VAL A 46 -8.74 -7.99 10.78
N ALA A 47 -9.56 -7.18 11.43
CA ALA A 47 -9.54 -5.72 11.31
C ALA A 47 -9.01 -5.11 12.61
N SER A 48 -7.88 -4.41 12.54
CA SER A 48 -7.27 -3.83 13.73
C SER A 48 -7.07 -2.32 13.64
N ASP A 49 -7.11 -1.68 14.79
CA ASP A 49 -6.74 -0.28 14.95
C ASP A 49 -6.20 -0.04 16.36
N ILE A 50 -5.33 0.95 16.52
CA ILE A 50 -4.85 1.39 17.83
C ILE A 50 -5.89 2.28 18.53
N SER A 51 -6.83 2.85 17.79
CA SER A 51 -7.89 3.74 18.25
C SER A 51 -9.18 2.98 18.50
N GLY A 52 -9.61 2.86 19.74
CA GLY A 52 -10.91 2.29 20.11
C GLY A 52 -12.08 2.96 19.37
N PRO A 53 -12.17 4.31 19.35
CA PRO A 53 -13.21 5.01 18.59
C PRO A 53 -13.24 4.73 17.09
N SER A 54 -12.08 4.49 16.46
CA SER A 54 -12.00 4.06 15.04
C SER A 54 -12.57 2.65 14.89
N LEU A 55 -12.14 1.73 15.76
CA LEU A 55 -12.61 0.35 15.74
C LEU A 55 -14.13 0.23 15.96
N GLU A 56 -14.70 1.04 16.85
CA GLU A 56 -16.17 1.09 17.04
C GLU A 56 -16.93 1.49 15.76
N LYS A 57 -16.38 2.43 14.98
CA LYS A 57 -16.98 2.80 13.69
C LYS A 57 -16.95 1.64 12.71
N ALA A 58 -15.84 0.89 12.68
CA ALA A 58 -15.69 -0.29 11.85
C ALA A 58 -16.68 -1.40 12.23
N ILE A 59 -16.87 -1.65 13.53
CA ILE A 59 -17.86 -2.61 14.06
C ILE A 59 -19.26 -2.23 13.59
N ARG A 60 -19.67 -0.97 13.82
CA ARG A 60 -21.01 -0.49 13.40
C ARG A 60 -21.23 -0.60 11.89
N LEU A 61 -20.19 -0.39 11.10
CA LEU A 61 -20.29 -0.55 9.64
C LEU A 61 -20.51 -2.02 9.27
N ALA A 62 -19.76 -2.95 9.89
CA ALA A 62 -19.91 -4.39 9.65
C ALA A 62 -21.28 -4.92 10.08
N GLU A 63 -21.79 -4.49 11.25
CA GLU A 63 -23.16 -4.79 11.71
C GLU A 63 -24.21 -4.33 10.70
N LYS A 64 -24.10 -3.06 10.24
CA LYS A 64 -25.02 -2.49 9.24
C LYS A 64 -24.96 -3.23 7.91
N ALA A 65 -23.82 -3.77 7.53
CA ALA A 65 -23.63 -4.57 6.32
C ALA A 65 -24.01 -6.05 6.52
N GLY A 66 -24.24 -6.51 7.75
CA GLY A 66 -24.56 -7.90 8.07
C GLY A 66 -23.39 -8.86 7.90
N VAL A 67 -22.15 -8.39 8.07
CA VAL A 67 -20.93 -9.18 7.89
C VAL A 67 -20.06 -9.27 9.16
N GLN A 68 -20.55 -8.82 10.30
CA GLN A 68 -19.81 -8.76 11.56
C GLN A 68 -19.23 -10.11 12.00
N GLU A 69 -19.92 -11.23 11.72
CA GLU A 69 -19.45 -12.57 12.08
C GLU A 69 -18.20 -13.03 11.31
N ALA A 70 -17.93 -12.38 10.17
CA ALA A 70 -16.76 -12.66 9.35
C ALA A 70 -15.60 -11.68 9.58
N VAL A 71 -15.75 -10.72 10.50
CA VAL A 71 -14.73 -9.72 10.83
C VAL A 71 -14.35 -9.83 12.30
N ASP A 72 -13.08 -10.16 12.57
CA ASP A 72 -12.50 -10.19 13.90
C ASP A 72 -11.85 -8.82 14.20
N PHE A 73 -12.47 -8.06 15.09
CA PHE A 73 -12.03 -6.72 15.46
C PHE A 73 -11.07 -6.76 16.63
N ARG A 74 -9.86 -6.21 16.43
CA ARG A 74 -8.79 -6.23 17.44
C ARG A 74 -8.27 -4.83 17.73
N LEU A 75 -8.32 -4.41 19.00
CA LEU A 75 -7.65 -3.20 19.46
C LEU A 75 -6.18 -3.54 19.74
N GLY A 76 -5.25 -2.82 19.09
CA GLY A 76 -3.82 -3.04 19.34
C GLY A 76 -2.92 -2.34 18.34
N ASP A 77 -1.61 -2.52 18.54
CA ASP A 77 -0.55 -1.82 17.83
C ASP A 77 0.02 -2.66 16.68
N GLY A 78 -0.24 -2.19 15.45
CA GLY A 78 0.36 -2.71 14.24
C GLY A 78 0.16 -4.22 14.04
N LEU A 79 1.21 -4.89 13.61
CA LEU A 79 1.19 -6.34 13.34
C LEU A 79 1.13 -7.21 14.61
N LYS A 80 1.37 -6.66 15.81
CA LYS A 80 1.37 -7.39 17.09
C LYS A 80 0.01 -8.01 17.44
N VAL A 81 -1.05 -7.56 16.77
CA VAL A 81 -2.40 -8.13 16.93
C VAL A 81 -2.57 -9.48 16.24
N LEU A 82 -1.66 -9.85 15.34
CA LEU A 82 -1.72 -11.08 14.57
C LEU A 82 -0.81 -12.16 15.20
N ARG A 83 -1.16 -13.39 14.94
CA ARG A 83 -0.29 -14.55 15.16
C ARG A 83 0.49 -14.87 13.89
N PRO A 84 1.70 -15.44 13.97
CA PRO A 84 2.42 -15.91 12.80
C PRO A 84 1.56 -16.82 11.91
N GLY A 85 1.48 -16.52 10.61
CA GLY A 85 0.75 -17.33 9.63
C GLY A 85 -0.78 -17.26 9.74
N GLU A 86 -1.34 -16.32 10.50
CA GLU A 86 -2.80 -16.19 10.70
C GLU A 86 -3.52 -15.64 9.46
N ALA A 87 -2.87 -14.82 8.66
CA ALA A 87 -3.45 -14.18 7.48
C ALA A 87 -2.73 -14.58 6.20
N ASP A 88 -3.48 -14.89 5.15
CA ASP A 88 -2.97 -15.11 3.80
C ASP A 88 -2.55 -13.81 3.12
N THR A 89 -3.26 -12.71 3.45
CA THR A 89 -2.99 -11.37 2.92
C THR A 89 -3.03 -10.35 4.06
N ILE A 90 -2.03 -9.48 4.12
CA ILE A 90 -1.95 -8.37 5.08
C ILE A 90 -2.04 -7.04 4.30
N ILE A 91 -2.99 -6.21 4.71
CA ILE A 91 -3.26 -4.90 4.12
C ILE A 91 -2.81 -3.83 5.12
N ILE A 92 -1.93 -2.92 4.70
CA ILE A 92 -1.54 -1.74 5.47
C ILE A 92 -1.73 -0.52 4.56
N ALA A 93 -2.73 0.30 4.87
CA ALA A 93 -3.10 1.41 4.02
C ALA A 93 -3.30 2.71 4.79
N GLY A 94 -2.98 3.84 4.16
CA GLY A 94 -3.18 5.16 4.76
C GLY A 94 -2.13 5.57 5.79
N MET A 95 -1.01 4.85 5.88
CA MET A 95 0.10 5.11 6.81
C MET A 95 1.32 5.67 6.09
N GLY A 96 2.24 6.34 6.81
CA GLY A 96 3.55 6.72 6.26
C GLY A 96 4.39 5.50 5.89
N GLY A 97 5.22 5.63 4.84
CA GLY A 97 6.09 4.52 4.42
C GLY A 97 7.10 4.14 5.49
N ASP A 98 7.64 5.11 6.22
CA ASP A 98 8.54 4.91 7.36
C ASP A 98 7.90 4.07 8.48
N LEU A 99 6.64 4.38 8.85
CA LEU A 99 5.91 3.59 9.85
C LEU A 99 5.62 2.17 9.34
N THR A 100 5.22 2.06 8.06
CA THR A 100 4.97 0.76 7.44
C THR A 100 6.23 -0.10 7.41
N VAL A 101 7.38 0.49 7.07
CA VAL A 101 8.70 -0.17 7.11
C VAL A 101 9.02 -0.66 8.52
N HIS A 102 8.85 0.21 9.52
CA HIS A 102 9.10 -0.17 10.92
C HIS A 102 8.24 -1.38 11.34
N MET A 103 6.94 -1.35 11.04
CA MET A 103 6.05 -2.48 11.33
C MET A 103 6.47 -3.77 10.62
N LEU A 104 6.87 -3.70 9.35
CA LEU A 104 7.30 -4.88 8.58
C LEU A 104 8.60 -5.47 9.11
N VAL A 105 9.55 -4.63 9.50
CA VAL A 105 10.84 -5.07 10.07
C VAL A 105 10.63 -5.74 11.44
N GLU A 106 9.87 -5.11 12.33
CA GLU A 106 9.56 -5.69 13.65
C GLU A 106 8.68 -6.93 13.55
N GLY A 107 7.71 -6.92 12.64
CA GLY A 107 6.72 -7.99 12.47
C GLY A 107 7.09 -9.07 11.45
N LYS A 108 8.34 -9.15 10.99
CA LYS A 108 8.76 -10.07 9.91
C LYS A 108 8.34 -11.53 10.12
N ASP A 109 8.42 -12.00 11.36
CA ASP A 109 8.06 -13.37 11.72
C ASP A 109 6.53 -13.57 11.76
N ILE A 110 5.77 -12.52 12.03
CA ILE A 110 4.31 -12.51 12.01
C ILE A 110 3.82 -12.50 10.56
N VAL A 111 4.43 -11.66 9.72
CA VAL A 111 4.08 -11.53 8.29
C VAL A 111 4.35 -12.84 7.55
N GLY A 112 5.48 -13.51 7.82
CA GLY A 112 5.82 -14.78 7.20
C GLY A 112 5.73 -14.75 5.68
N ASP A 113 4.93 -15.64 5.09
CA ASP A 113 4.72 -15.76 3.65
C ASP A 113 3.44 -15.04 3.14
N ALA A 114 2.77 -14.26 4.01
CA ALA A 114 1.56 -13.55 3.62
C ALA A 114 1.82 -12.61 2.42
N VAL A 115 0.82 -12.47 1.56
CA VAL A 115 0.79 -11.45 0.52
C VAL A 115 0.61 -10.08 1.18
N LEU A 116 1.42 -9.12 0.79
CA LEU A 116 1.33 -7.75 1.28
C LEU A 116 0.61 -6.87 0.24
N VAL A 117 -0.39 -6.11 0.69
CA VAL A 117 -1.03 -5.04 -0.09
C VAL A 117 -0.86 -3.74 0.69
N LEU A 118 0.03 -2.88 0.20
CA LEU A 118 0.51 -1.71 0.93
C LEU A 118 0.16 -0.43 0.19
N GLN A 119 -0.37 0.55 0.93
CA GLN A 119 -0.63 1.88 0.39
C GLN A 119 0.01 2.94 1.29
N PRO A 120 1.26 3.32 1.02
CA PRO A 120 1.92 4.38 1.76
C PRO A 120 1.35 5.76 1.39
N MET A 121 1.27 6.67 2.36
CA MET A 121 0.88 8.08 2.14
C MET A 121 2.06 8.93 1.65
N LYS A 122 3.29 8.48 1.90
CA LYS A 122 4.58 9.08 1.54
C LYS A 122 5.67 7.99 1.62
N ASP A 123 6.87 8.30 1.20
CA ASP A 123 8.08 7.45 1.34
C ASP A 123 7.93 6.06 0.69
N ASP A 124 7.26 6.00 -0.45
CA ASP A 124 7.00 4.76 -1.19
C ASP A 124 8.29 4.12 -1.74
N SER A 125 9.32 4.91 -2.04
CA SER A 125 10.63 4.39 -2.45
C SER A 125 11.35 3.66 -1.31
N LEU A 126 11.26 4.19 -0.09
CA LEU A 126 11.78 3.54 1.11
C LEU A 126 11.08 2.19 1.35
N LEU A 127 9.76 2.17 1.20
CA LEU A 127 8.98 0.94 1.35
C LEU A 127 9.35 -0.12 0.31
N ARG A 128 9.53 0.26 -0.97
CA ARG A 128 9.98 -0.68 -2.02
C ARG A 128 11.36 -1.27 -1.71
N ARG A 129 12.28 -0.45 -1.24
CA ARG A 129 13.61 -0.91 -0.82
C ARG A 129 13.53 -1.91 0.32
N CYS A 130 12.78 -1.59 1.38
CA CYS A 130 12.58 -2.46 2.52
C CYS A 130 11.98 -3.82 2.13
N LEU A 131 10.98 -3.83 1.25
CA LEU A 131 10.38 -5.07 0.76
C LEU A 131 11.41 -6.00 0.12
N ILE A 132 12.28 -5.45 -0.73
CA ILE A 132 13.34 -6.23 -1.40
C ILE A 132 14.34 -6.76 -0.37
N GLU A 133 14.76 -5.93 0.58
CA GLU A 133 15.69 -6.30 1.64
C GLU A 133 15.12 -7.38 2.58
N LEU A 134 13.80 -7.37 2.81
CA LEU A 134 13.10 -8.41 3.56
C LEU A 134 12.81 -9.69 2.75
N GLY A 135 13.27 -9.77 1.50
CA GLY A 135 13.06 -10.93 0.64
C GLY A 135 11.66 -11.03 0.05
N TYR A 136 11.05 -9.87 -0.26
CA TYR A 136 9.80 -9.79 -1.02
C TYR A 136 10.07 -9.35 -2.45
N CYS A 137 9.27 -9.90 -3.38
CA CYS A 137 9.18 -9.46 -4.76
C CYS A 137 7.93 -8.59 -4.92
N ILE A 138 8.09 -7.39 -5.48
CA ILE A 138 6.97 -6.56 -5.88
C ILE A 138 6.36 -7.19 -7.14
N VAL A 139 5.17 -7.76 -7.00
CA VAL A 139 4.51 -8.54 -8.07
C VAL A 139 3.50 -7.70 -8.85
N ASP A 140 2.94 -6.68 -8.21
CA ASP A 140 2.04 -5.71 -8.84
C ASP A 140 2.10 -4.34 -8.18
N GLU A 141 1.76 -3.29 -8.93
CA GLU A 141 1.62 -1.93 -8.45
C GLU A 141 0.49 -1.23 -9.19
N ASP A 142 -0.17 -0.29 -8.52
CA ASP A 142 -1.21 0.53 -9.11
C ASP A 142 -1.12 1.98 -8.62
N LEU A 143 -1.76 2.89 -9.35
CA LEU A 143 -1.90 4.30 -8.99
C LEU A 143 -3.39 4.66 -8.95
N ALA A 144 -3.80 5.27 -7.86
CA ALA A 144 -5.15 5.79 -7.71
C ALA A 144 -5.14 7.31 -7.51
N GLU A 145 -5.92 8.01 -8.32
CA GLU A 145 -6.12 9.45 -8.16
C GLU A 145 -7.38 9.72 -7.35
N GLU A 146 -7.22 10.45 -6.24
CA GLU A 146 -8.33 10.90 -5.40
C GLU A 146 -8.04 12.30 -4.84
N ARG A 147 -8.94 13.27 -5.07
CA ARG A 147 -8.81 14.65 -4.59
C ARG A 147 -7.47 15.31 -4.96
N ASP A 148 -7.11 15.26 -6.24
CA ASP A 148 -5.87 15.83 -6.81
C ASP A 148 -4.56 15.24 -6.28
N LYS A 149 -4.63 14.11 -5.55
CA LYS A 149 -3.47 13.34 -5.11
C LYS A 149 -3.41 12.01 -5.82
N ILE A 150 -2.20 11.56 -6.13
CA ILE A 150 -1.94 10.24 -6.69
C ILE A 150 -1.34 9.38 -5.59
N TYR A 151 -1.97 8.25 -5.34
CA TYR A 151 -1.56 7.29 -4.34
C TYR A 151 -1.00 6.03 -5.00
N THR A 152 0.10 5.53 -4.48
CA THR A 152 0.71 4.28 -4.92
C THR A 152 0.16 3.11 -4.11
N ILE A 153 -0.19 2.03 -4.78
CA ILE A 153 -0.55 0.77 -4.16
C ILE A 153 0.50 -0.27 -4.59
N ILE A 154 1.05 -1.02 -3.64
CA ILE A 154 2.13 -1.99 -3.87
C ILE A 154 1.65 -3.35 -3.40
N LYS A 155 1.70 -4.35 -4.28
CA LYS A 155 1.48 -5.76 -3.93
C LYS A 155 2.80 -6.51 -3.97
N ALA A 156 3.12 -7.18 -2.86
CA ALA A 156 4.36 -7.94 -2.73
C ALA A 156 4.11 -9.35 -2.20
N LYS A 157 4.94 -10.30 -2.62
CA LYS A 157 4.94 -11.70 -2.17
C LYS A 157 6.37 -12.11 -1.82
N LYS A 158 6.52 -13.11 -0.96
CA LYS A 158 7.86 -13.72 -0.74
C LYS A 158 8.47 -14.11 -2.07
N GLY A 159 9.73 -13.75 -2.25
CA GLY A 159 10.47 -13.97 -3.48
C GLY A 159 11.63 -13.03 -3.64
N HIS A 160 12.43 -13.28 -4.68
CA HIS A 160 13.61 -12.49 -4.94
C HIS A 160 13.34 -11.50 -6.08
N MET A 161 13.69 -10.23 -5.86
CA MET A 161 13.65 -9.18 -6.88
C MET A 161 14.95 -8.39 -6.85
N ASN A 162 15.54 -8.19 -8.03
CA ASN A 162 16.71 -7.34 -8.18
C ASN A 162 16.33 -6.11 -9.00
N ILE A 163 16.50 -4.94 -8.43
CA ILE A 163 16.32 -3.64 -9.11
C ILE A 163 17.71 -3.08 -9.39
N LYS A 164 18.11 -3.07 -10.66
CA LYS A 164 19.44 -2.60 -11.08
C LYS A 164 19.62 -1.09 -10.92
N GLU A 165 18.57 -0.33 -11.18
CA GLU A 165 18.60 1.13 -11.18
C GLU A 165 17.70 1.69 -10.07
N ASN A 166 18.28 2.48 -9.17
CA ASN A 166 17.58 3.04 -8.02
C ASN A 166 16.36 3.91 -8.40
N ILE A 167 16.34 4.44 -9.63
CA ILE A 167 15.23 5.24 -10.12
C ILE A 167 13.91 4.46 -10.13
N PHE A 168 13.95 3.14 -10.37
CA PHE A 168 12.75 2.30 -10.34
C PHE A 168 12.17 2.14 -8.91
N LEU A 169 12.97 2.37 -7.87
CA LEU A 169 12.42 2.46 -6.52
C LEU A 169 11.56 3.73 -6.34
N GLU A 170 11.93 4.81 -7.02
CA GLU A 170 11.18 6.06 -6.97
C GLU A 170 9.86 6.01 -7.75
N ILE A 171 9.88 5.43 -8.94
CA ILE A 171 8.72 5.49 -9.85
C ILE A 171 7.85 4.24 -9.86
N GLY A 172 8.35 3.12 -9.32
CA GLY A 172 7.69 1.82 -9.32
C GLY A 172 8.02 0.97 -10.54
N PRO A 173 8.75 -0.15 -10.36
CA PRO A 173 9.22 -0.98 -11.47
C PRO A 173 8.07 -1.61 -12.26
N ILE A 174 6.97 -1.95 -11.59
CA ILE A 174 5.80 -2.54 -12.24
C ILE A 174 4.94 -1.47 -12.91
N LEU A 175 4.82 -0.30 -12.30
CA LEU A 175 4.13 0.86 -12.91
C LEU A 175 4.78 1.24 -14.25
N TYR A 176 6.11 1.29 -14.27
CA TYR A 176 6.86 1.59 -15.49
C TYR A 176 6.67 0.49 -16.55
N ARG A 177 6.83 -0.78 -16.18
CA ARG A 177 6.67 -1.92 -17.08
C ARG A 177 5.26 -2.00 -17.68
N LYS A 178 4.22 -1.71 -16.90
CA LYS A 178 2.83 -1.68 -17.34
C LYS A 178 2.50 -0.44 -18.21
N ARG A 179 3.36 0.57 -18.22
CA ARG A 179 3.03 1.91 -18.74
C ARG A 179 1.70 2.42 -18.15
N HIS A 180 1.63 2.42 -16.82
CA HIS A 180 0.39 2.79 -16.12
C HIS A 180 -0.13 4.16 -16.59
N PRO A 181 -1.44 4.32 -16.88
CA PRO A 181 -1.97 5.57 -17.48
C PRO A 181 -1.69 6.84 -16.68
N LEU A 182 -1.58 6.74 -15.35
CA LEU A 182 -1.26 7.86 -14.48
C LEU A 182 0.26 8.03 -14.23
N LEU A 183 1.12 7.18 -14.81
CA LEU A 183 2.54 7.16 -14.49
C LEU A 183 3.23 8.49 -14.78
N TRP A 184 2.97 9.09 -15.93
CA TRP A 184 3.57 10.37 -16.30
C TRP A 184 3.19 11.51 -15.34
N ARG A 185 1.93 11.54 -14.88
CA ARG A 185 1.46 12.52 -13.88
C ARG A 185 2.09 12.25 -12.50
N TYR A 186 2.25 11.00 -12.14
CA TYR A 186 2.90 10.60 -10.90
C TYR A 186 4.37 11.00 -10.89
N ILE A 187 5.11 10.76 -11.99
CA ILE A 187 6.51 11.17 -12.13
C ILE A 187 6.62 12.70 -12.05
N ASP A 188 5.79 13.43 -12.79
CA ASP A 188 5.76 14.90 -12.79
C ASP A 188 5.49 15.46 -11.38
N TYR A 189 4.53 14.88 -10.67
CA TYR A 189 4.23 15.24 -9.28
C TYR A 189 5.45 15.01 -8.36
N LYS A 190 6.11 13.85 -8.46
CA LYS A 190 7.32 13.56 -7.66
C LYS A 190 8.47 14.51 -7.98
N ILE A 191 8.69 14.82 -9.24
CA ILE A 191 9.69 15.80 -9.66
C ILE A 191 9.41 17.16 -9.00
N GLY A 192 8.14 17.59 -8.99
CA GLY A 192 7.73 18.83 -8.33
C GLY A 192 8.11 18.84 -6.85
N LEU A 193 7.76 17.79 -6.10
CA LEU A 193 8.11 17.67 -4.68
C LEU A 193 9.62 17.67 -4.45
N MET A 194 10.39 16.96 -5.28
CA MET A 194 11.84 16.90 -5.16
C MET A 194 12.48 18.27 -5.46
N LYS A 195 11.97 19.01 -6.45
CA LYS A 195 12.43 20.38 -6.76
C LYS A 195 12.16 21.35 -5.61
N ASP A 196 11.02 21.22 -4.92
CA ASP A 196 10.71 22.07 -3.76
C ASP A 196 11.67 21.79 -2.59
N ILE A 197 12.08 20.55 -2.36
CA ILE A 197 13.10 20.18 -1.39
C ILE A 197 14.46 20.78 -1.80
N LEU A 198 14.83 20.64 -3.09
CA LEU A 198 16.13 21.11 -3.60
C LEU A 198 16.28 22.65 -3.52
N ARG A 199 15.16 23.41 -3.58
CA ARG A 199 15.18 24.87 -3.34
C ARG A 199 15.54 25.27 -1.91
N GLN A 200 15.33 24.36 -0.95
CA GLN A 200 15.57 24.63 0.47
C GLN A 200 16.96 24.15 0.92
N LYS A 201 17.50 23.13 0.23
CA LYS A 201 18.79 22.52 0.57
C LYS A 201 19.43 21.98 -0.70
N GLU A 202 20.73 22.27 -0.89
CA GLU A 202 21.51 21.65 -1.95
C GLU A 202 21.68 20.15 -1.66
N ASP A 203 21.32 19.32 -2.65
CA ASP A 203 21.43 17.86 -2.59
C ASP A 203 21.73 17.33 -3.98
N VAL A 204 22.97 16.88 -4.17
CA VAL A 204 23.47 16.42 -5.48
C VAL A 204 22.76 15.13 -5.92
N ASP A 205 22.50 14.22 -4.98
CA ASP A 205 21.82 12.95 -5.29
C ASP A 205 20.36 13.20 -5.70
N LEU A 206 19.70 14.14 -5.03
CA LEU A 206 18.35 14.54 -5.37
C LEU A 206 18.29 15.21 -6.75
N ALA A 207 19.26 16.06 -7.07
CA ALA A 207 19.37 16.69 -8.39
C ALA A 207 19.61 15.66 -9.50
N TYR A 208 20.41 14.63 -9.24
CA TYR A 208 20.64 13.52 -10.16
C TYR A 208 19.35 12.73 -10.41
N LYS A 209 18.63 12.34 -9.34
CA LYS A 209 17.32 11.65 -9.45
C LYS A 209 16.29 12.43 -10.26
N ILE A 210 16.22 13.75 -10.05
CA ILE A 210 15.32 14.63 -10.84
C ILE A 210 15.62 14.53 -12.33
N ARG A 211 16.91 14.60 -12.72
CA ARG A 211 17.33 14.49 -14.14
C ARG A 211 16.95 13.15 -14.74
N GLU A 212 17.19 12.04 -14.02
CA GLU A 212 16.79 10.72 -14.49
C GLU A 212 15.26 10.62 -14.69
N MET A 213 14.48 11.12 -13.71
CA MET A 213 13.03 11.13 -13.82
C MET A 213 12.51 12.02 -14.96
N GLU A 214 13.13 13.17 -15.21
CA GLU A 214 12.80 14.03 -16.34
C GLU A 214 13.08 13.36 -17.70
N ALA A 215 14.18 12.63 -17.82
CA ALA A 215 14.50 11.85 -19.01
C ALA A 215 13.44 10.77 -19.25
N MET A 216 13.10 9.98 -18.22
CA MET A 216 12.05 8.96 -18.34
C MET A 216 10.66 9.54 -18.65
N LEU A 217 10.33 10.69 -18.07
CA LEU A 217 9.07 11.38 -18.35
C LEU A 217 8.98 11.81 -19.83
N ASN A 218 10.09 12.28 -20.40
CA ASN A 218 10.15 12.63 -21.81
C ASN A 218 9.97 11.41 -22.72
N GLU A 219 10.60 10.29 -22.41
CA GLU A 219 10.42 9.03 -23.14
C GLU A 219 8.96 8.56 -23.11
N LEU A 220 8.32 8.61 -21.93
CA LEU A 220 6.91 8.22 -21.78
C LEU A 220 5.94 9.12 -22.56
N LYS A 221 6.27 10.40 -22.78
CA LYS A 221 5.44 11.33 -23.55
C LYS A 221 5.62 11.19 -25.07
N MET A 222 6.75 10.61 -25.52
CA MET A 222 7.06 10.42 -26.94
C MET A 222 6.59 9.05 -27.46
N SER A 223 6.22 8.13 -26.61
CA SER A 223 5.81 6.75 -26.92
C SER A 223 4.29 6.55 -26.82
#